data_08acf37ba1f379b3ddae52fa5627cd84
#
_entry.id   08acf37ba1f379b3ddae52fa5627cd84
#
_cell.length_a   1.000
_cell.length_b   1.000
_cell.length_c   1.000
_cell.angle_alpha   90.00
_cell.angle_beta   90.00
_cell.angle_gamma   90.00
#
_symmetry.space_group_name_H-M   'P 1'
#
loop_
_entity.id
_entity.type
_entity.pdbx_description
1 polymer ?
#
loop_
_entity_poly.entity_id
_entity_poly.type
_entity_poly.pdbx_seq_one_letter_code
_entity_poly.pdbx_strand_id
1 'polypeptide(L)'
;MKKLFTFSLLFLACAIAHAQWNHLRSGDLLFVSDTSGMGLAVKESTGQYTHVAIVERVGDSLFVIDATQKRGVARRPIETTFAHRIPVEVYRLTVPFDTAAVIARAKSLLGKPYDNAFLPDNDAYYCSELIQVVFDTLFPSAPMNWRDKEGKLPEYWEKHFKELGMPVPEGVPGTNPTDLSRSPLLRKL
;
A
#
# COMPACT_ATOMS: atom_id res chain seq x y z
N MET A 1 42.08 -7.13 17.45
CA MET A 1 41.03 -8.14 17.48
C MET A 1 39.57 -7.62 17.60
N LYS A 2 39.34 -6.30 17.75
CA LYS A 2 37.94 -5.74 17.86
C LYS A 2 37.23 -5.48 16.53
N LYS A 3 37.90 -5.54 15.37
CA LYS A 3 37.28 -5.27 14.05
C LYS A 3 36.59 -6.47 13.38
N LEU A 4 36.86 -7.70 13.81
CA LEU A 4 36.22 -8.91 13.22
C LEU A 4 34.78 -9.15 13.71
N PHE A 5 34.46 -8.71 14.93
CA PHE A 5 33.14 -8.95 15.53
C PHE A 5 32.04 -8.07 14.93
N THR A 6 32.35 -6.86 14.49
CA THR A 6 31.39 -5.93 13.89
C THR A 6 30.95 -6.37 12.47
N PHE A 7 31.82 -7.00 11.72
CA PHE A 7 31.52 -7.49 10.37
C PHE A 7 30.57 -8.70 10.41
N SER A 8 30.74 -9.60 11.39
CA SER A 8 29.92 -10.79 11.56
C SER A 8 28.48 -10.47 11.98
N LEU A 9 28.27 -9.43 12.82
CA LEU A 9 26.92 -9.01 13.22
C LEU A 9 26.12 -8.34 12.08
N LEU A 10 26.80 -7.59 11.22
CA LEU A 10 26.13 -6.97 10.06
C LEU A 10 25.66 -8.03 9.04
N PHE A 11 26.49 -9.05 8.78
CA PHE A 11 26.11 -10.18 7.90
C PHE A 11 24.95 -11.00 8.47
N LEU A 12 24.91 -11.21 9.77
CA LEU A 12 23.84 -11.97 10.42
C LEU A 12 22.51 -11.19 10.40
N ALA A 13 22.54 -9.88 10.64
CA ALA A 13 21.35 -9.02 10.59
C ALA A 13 20.77 -8.93 9.16
N CYS A 14 21.63 -8.87 8.14
CA CYS A 14 21.19 -8.86 6.73
C CYS A 14 20.58 -10.22 6.32
N ALA A 15 21.12 -11.33 6.79
CA ALA A 15 20.61 -12.67 6.50
C ALA A 15 19.23 -12.91 7.15
N ILE A 16 19.01 -12.40 8.36
CA ILE A 16 17.72 -12.51 9.07
C ILE A 16 16.65 -11.66 8.38
N ALA A 17 16.99 -10.44 7.95
CA ALA A 17 16.06 -9.58 7.21
C ALA A 17 15.61 -10.19 5.88
N HIS A 18 16.52 -10.87 5.16
CA HIS A 18 16.18 -11.59 3.92
C HIS A 18 15.27 -12.80 4.18
N ALA A 19 15.47 -13.53 5.27
CA ALA A 19 14.68 -14.73 5.56
C ALA A 19 13.18 -14.43 5.76
N GLN A 20 12.85 -13.27 6.30
CA GLN A 20 11.47 -12.86 6.57
C GLN A 20 10.62 -12.77 5.28
N TRP A 21 11.21 -12.37 4.16
CA TRP A 21 10.49 -12.06 2.91
C TRP A 21 10.67 -13.11 1.80
N ASN A 22 11.42 -14.20 2.06
CA ASN A 22 11.76 -15.20 1.03
C ASN A 22 10.56 -15.88 0.38
N HIS A 23 9.43 -15.95 1.07
CA HIS A 23 8.19 -16.59 0.59
C HIS A 23 7.37 -15.69 -0.35
N LEU A 24 7.71 -14.39 -0.45
CA LEU A 24 6.98 -13.44 -1.28
C LEU A 24 7.22 -13.66 -2.77
N ARG A 25 6.20 -13.35 -3.57
CA ARG A 25 6.22 -13.42 -5.04
C ARG A 25 5.76 -12.09 -5.63
N SER A 26 6.11 -11.86 -6.89
CA SER A 26 5.52 -10.73 -7.62
C SER A 26 4.00 -10.87 -7.68
N GLY A 27 3.31 -9.75 -7.39
CA GLY A 27 1.85 -9.70 -7.28
C GLY A 27 1.29 -9.94 -5.88
N ASP A 28 2.10 -10.35 -4.89
CA ASP A 28 1.67 -10.34 -3.48
C ASP A 28 1.39 -8.91 -3.03
N LEU A 29 0.38 -8.75 -2.16
CA LEU A 29 0.00 -7.47 -1.59
C LEU A 29 0.41 -7.40 -0.12
N LEU A 30 1.02 -6.28 0.26
CA LEU A 30 1.43 -6.00 1.64
C LEU A 30 0.48 -4.97 2.22
N PHE A 31 -0.31 -5.37 3.21
CA PHE A 31 -1.21 -4.48 3.94
C PHE A 31 -0.57 -4.02 5.23
N VAL A 32 -0.60 -2.72 5.46
CA VAL A 32 0.05 -2.05 6.59
C VAL A 32 -0.99 -1.35 7.45
N SER A 33 -0.83 -1.39 8.77
CA SER A 33 -1.64 -0.64 9.73
C SER A 33 -0.75 0.42 10.38
N ASP A 34 -0.76 1.64 9.84
CA ASP A 34 -0.10 2.80 10.44
C ASP A 34 -1.13 3.62 11.23
N THR A 35 -0.75 4.13 12.38
CA THR A 35 -1.61 4.93 13.27
C THR A 35 -1.12 6.37 13.42
N SER A 36 -0.30 6.85 12.50
CA SER A 36 0.22 8.22 12.48
C SER A 36 -0.44 9.06 11.38
N GLY A 37 -0.77 10.31 11.67
CA GLY A 37 -1.26 11.28 10.69
C GLY A 37 -2.46 10.78 9.89
N MET A 38 -2.34 10.77 8.56
CA MET A 38 -3.37 10.27 7.64
C MET A 38 -3.73 8.80 7.92
N GLY A 39 -2.75 7.97 8.31
CA GLY A 39 -3.00 6.56 8.61
C GLY A 39 -4.06 6.38 9.70
N LEU A 40 -4.04 7.21 10.75
CA LEU A 40 -5.06 7.17 11.79
C LEU A 40 -6.45 7.51 11.22
N ALA A 41 -6.57 8.58 10.43
CA ALA A 41 -7.84 8.99 9.82
C ALA A 41 -8.39 7.93 8.85
N VAL A 42 -7.54 7.31 8.04
CA VAL A 42 -7.93 6.16 7.19
C VAL A 42 -8.46 5.04 8.07
N LYS A 43 -7.77 4.70 9.16
CA LYS A 43 -8.19 3.64 10.08
C LYS A 43 -9.53 3.93 10.73
N GLU A 44 -9.79 5.16 11.14
CA GLU A 44 -11.07 5.59 11.73
C GLU A 44 -12.22 5.45 10.74
N SER A 45 -12.00 5.80 9.47
CA SER A 45 -13.04 5.79 8.44
C SER A 45 -13.24 4.41 7.79
N THR A 46 -12.18 3.60 7.64
CA THR A 46 -12.24 2.38 6.81
C THR A 46 -11.90 1.09 7.56
N GLY A 47 -11.19 1.15 8.67
CA GLY A 47 -10.88 0.00 9.53
C GLY A 47 -9.39 -0.34 9.61
N GLN A 48 -9.05 -1.63 9.55
CA GLN A 48 -7.76 -2.16 10.02
C GLN A 48 -6.54 -1.64 9.26
N TYR A 49 -6.60 -1.61 7.92
CA TYR A 49 -5.43 -1.30 7.09
C TYR A 49 -5.49 0.13 6.58
N THR A 50 -4.33 0.77 6.59
CA THR A 50 -4.17 2.19 6.25
C THR A 50 -3.35 2.39 4.98
N HIS A 51 -2.65 1.33 4.53
CA HIS A 51 -1.81 1.37 3.34
C HIS A 51 -1.68 -0.02 2.71
N VAL A 52 -1.45 -0.04 1.39
CA VAL A 52 -1.19 -1.26 0.63
C VAL A 52 -0.09 -1.02 -0.41
N ALA A 53 0.73 -2.04 -0.63
CA ALA A 53 1.78 -2.06 -1.64
C ALA A 53 1.76 -3.39 -2.40
N ILE A 54 2.23 -3.39 -3.66
CA ILE A 54 2.43 -4.61 -4.45
C ILE A 54 3.91 -5.00 -4.47
N VAL A 55 4.18 -6.30 -4.34
CA VAL A 55 5.54 -6.87 -4.38
C VAL A 55 5.97 -7.11 -5.83
N GLU A 56 7.23 -6.75 -6.12
CA GLU A 56 7.96 -7.19 -7.31
C GLU A 56 9.20 -7.99 -6.88
N ARG A 57 9.34 -9.23 -7.35
CA ARG A 57 10.57 -10.03 -7.20
C ARG A 57 11.38 -9.98 -8.48
N VAL A 58 12.66 -9.65 -8.37
CA VAL A 58 13.63 -9.68 -9.47
C VAL A 58 14.85 -10.49 -9.01
N GLY A 59 14.94 -11.73 -9.46
CA GLY A 59 15.90 -12.68 -8.92
C GLY A 59 15.72 -12.88 -7.42
N ASP A 60 16.78 -12.65 -6.64
CA ASP A 60 16.75 -12.72 -5.18
C ASP A 60 16.31 -11.40 -4.52
N SER A 61 16.18 -10.33 -5.30
CA SER A 61 15.80 -9.01 -4.77
C SER A 61 14.29 -8.83 -4.74
N LEU A 62 13.80 -8.18 -3.68
CA LEU A 62 12.40 -7.84 -3.48
C LEU A 62 12.21 -6.33 -3.43
N PHE A 63 11.25 -5.87 -4.18
CA PHE A 63 10.83 -4.48 -4.21
C PHE A 63 9.34 -4.38 -3.91
N VAL A 64 8.94 -3.20 -3.47
CA VAL A 64 7.53 -2.82 -3.38
C VAL A 64 7.27 -1.64 -4.29
N ILE A 65 6.10 -1.64 -4.91
CA ILE A 65 5.58 -0.50 -5.66
C ILE A 65 4.33 -0.04 -4.92
N ASP A 66 4.32 1.21 -4.50
CA ASP A 66 3.22 1.82 -3.76
C ASP A 66 3.08 3.31 -4.09
N ALA A 67 1.95 3.90 -3.71
CA ALA A 67 1.74 5.34 -3.79
C ALA A 67 1.73 5.93 -2.36
N THR A 68 2.55 6.96 -2.14
CA THR A 68 2.63 7.68 -0.86
C THR A 68 2.60 9.18 -1.07
N GLN A 69 2.05 9.96 -0.12
CA GLN A 69 2.03 11.43 -0.20
C GLN A 69 3.42 12.03 -0.48
N LYS A 70 4.45 11.46 0.11
CA LYS A 70 5.82 11.99 0.00
C LYS A 70 6.45 11.76 -1.37
N ARG A 71 6.09 10.69 -2.09
CA ARG A 71 6.82 10.23 -3.28
C ARG A 71 5.95 9.99 -4.50
N GLY A 72 4.63 10.06 -4.36
CA GLY A 72 3.76 9.52 -5.40
C GLY A 72 3.95 8.01 -5.56
N VAL A 73 3.81 7.53 -6.78
CA VAL A 73 4.05 6.12 -7.13
C VAL A 73 5.54 5.86 -7.23
N ALA A 74 6.05 4.99 -6.37
CA ALA A 74 7.49 4.71 -6.28
C ALA A 74 7.79 3.21 -6.11
N ARG A 75 8.92 2.79 -6.67
CA ARG A 75 9.48 1.45 -6.50
C ARG A 75 10.64 1.51 -5.51
N ARG A 76 10.63 0.67 -4.49
CA ARG A 76 11.63 0.72 -3.41
C ARG A 76 11.99 -0.69 -2.92
N PRO A 77 13.25 -0.93 -2.47
CA PRO A 77 13.59 -2.20 -1.83
C PRO A 77 12.70 -2.45 -0.59
N ILE A 78 12.22 -3.68 -0.44
CA ILE A 78 11.32 -4.04 0.66
C ILE A 78 11.99 -3.86 2.03
N GLU A 79 13.26 -4.22 2.14
CA GLU A 79 14.03 -4.18 3.37
C GLU A 79 14.14 -2.76 3.94
N THR A 80 14.32 -1.76 3.08
CA THR A 80 14.43 -0.36 3.52
C THR A 80 13.06 0.29 3.71
N THR A 81 12.02 -0.28 3.11
CA THR A 81 10.66 0.28 3.19
C THR A 81 9.94 -0.19 4.44
N PHE A 82 10.08 -1.47 4.81
CA PHE A 82 9.32 -2.09 5.91
C PHE A 82 10.20 -2.64 7.05
N ALA A 83 11.53 -2.43 7.02
CA ALA A 83 12.48 -2.97 8.00
C ALA A 83 12.18 -2.61 9.48
N HIS A 84 11.42 -1.54 9.72
CA HIS A 84 11.12 -1.05 11.06
C HIS A 84 9.63 -0.71 11.27
N ARG A 85 8.76 -1.18 10.38
CA ARG A 85 7.33 -0.86 10.43
C ARG A 85 6.48 -2.05 10.81
N ILE A 86 5.64 -1.80 11.68
CA ILE A 86 4.56 -2.45 12.37
C ILE A 86 3.55 -3.08 11.40
N PRO A 87 2.78 -4.05 11.88
CA PRO A 87 2.63 -5.34 11.23
C PRO A 87 2.27 -5.20 9.77
N VAL A 88 3.12 -5.74 8.93
CA VAL A 88 2.83 -5.97 7.52
C VAL A 88 2.18 -7.34 7.40
N GLU A 89 0.97 -7.38 6.91
CA GLU A 89 0.28 -8.63 6.58
C GLU A 89 0.33 -8.87 5.08
N VAL A 90 0.64 -10.11 4.72
CA VAL A 90 0.80 -10.51 3.31
C VAL A 90 -0.46 -11.18 2.82
N TYR A 91 -0.94 -10.75 1.66
CA TYR A 91 -2.07 -11.36 0.97
C TYR A 91 -1.66 -11.76 -0.45
N ARG A 92 -2.25 -12.82 -0.95
CA ARG A 92 -2.02 -13.37 -2.29
C ARG A 92 -3.32 -13.62 -2.99
N LEU A 93 -3.38 -13.31 -4.30
CA LEU A 93 -4.51 -13.70 -5.13
C LEU A 93 -4.67 -15.23 -5.17
N THR A 94 -5.93 -15.66 -5.10
CA THR A 94 -6.32 -17.08 -5.19
C THR A 94 -6.70 -17.49 -6.61
N VAL A 95 -6.85 -16.51 -7.51
CA VAL A 95 -7.17 -16.72 -8.92
C VAL A 95 -5.94 -16.50 -9.80
N PRO A 96 -5.84 -17.17 -10.95
CA PRO A 96 -4.78 -16.91 -11.91
C PRO A 96 -4.85 -15.47 -12.46
N PHE A 97 -3.69 -14.86 -12.66
CA PHE A 97 -3.56 -13.55 -13.31
C PHE A 97 -2.20 -13.45 -14.01
N ASP A 98 -2.09 -12.56 -14.97
CA ASP A 98 -0.82 -12.27 -15.64
C ASP A 98 0.05 -11.37 -14.76
N THR A 99 0.92 -11.99 -13.97
CA THR A 99 1.83 -11.29 -13.06
C THR A 99 2.74 -10.32 -13.81
N ALA A 100 3.22 -10.69 -15.01
CA ALA A 100 4.12 -9.84 -15.79
C ALA A 100 3.38 -8.56 -16.24
N ALA A 101 2.15 -8.70 -16.75
CA ALA A 101 1.32 -7.56 -17.14
C ALA A 101 0.99 -6.66 -15.96
N VAL A 102 0.63 -7.22 -14.78
CA VAL A 102 0.35 -6.46 -13.56
C VAL A 102 1.57 -5.65 -13.13
N ILE A 103 2.74 -6.27 -13.04
CA ILE A 103 3.97 -5.57 -12.66
C ILE A 103 4.37 -4.52 -13.73
N ALA A 104 4.19 -4.82 -15.01
CA ALA A 104 4.47 -3.85 -16.08
C ALA A 104 3.56 -2.62 -15.95
N ARG A 105 2.24 -2.79 -15.69
CA ARG A 105 1.32 -1.67 -15.40
C ARG A 105 1.75 -0.88 -14.17
N ALA A 106 2.09 -1.54 -13.07
CA ALA A 106 2.58 -0.85 -11.88
C ALA A 106 3.82 0.00 -12.17
N LYS A 107 4.74 -0.53 -12.98
CA LYS A 107 5.97 0.19 -13.38
C LYS A 107 5.70 1.34 -14.36
N SER A 108 4.70 1.26 -15.21
CA SER A 108 4.33 2.37 -16.12
C SER A 108 3.77 3.59 -15.38
N LEU A 109 3.33 3.41 -14.14
CA LEU A 109 2.81 4.49 -13.29
C LEU A 109 3.88 5.11 -12.37
N LEU A 110 5.13 4.62 -12.41
CA LEU A 110 6.20 5.19 -11.58
C LEU A 110 6.41 6.69 -11.86
N GLY A 111 6.52 7.45 -10.78
CA GLY A 111 6.68 8.91 -10.84
C GLY A 111 5.36 9.68 -10.90
N LYS A 112 4.22 9.03 -11.07
CA LYS A 112 2.91 9.70 -10.96
C LYS A 112 2.69 10.24 -9.55
N PRO A 113 2.03 11.40 -9.42
CA PRO A 113 1.80 12.03 -8.12
C PRO A 113 0.87 11.19 -7.22
N TYR A 114 0.93 11.47 -5.91
CA TYR A 114 -0.07 10.94 -4.98
C TYR A 114 -1.39 11.70 -5.15
N ASP A 115 -2.49 10.99 -5.27
CA ASP A 115 -3.80 11.61 -5.32
C ASP A 115 -4.27 12.01 -3.91
N ASN A 116 -4.10 13.28 -3.60
CA ASN A 116 -4.59 13.86 -2.36
C ASN A 116 -6.09 14.23 -2.39
N ALA A 117 -6.68 14.29 -3.58
CA ALA A 117 -8.10 14.57 -3.76
C ALA A 117 -8.97 13.31 -3.66
N PHE A 118 -8.37 12.14 -3.83
CA PHE A 118 -9.04 10.84 -3.85
C PHE A 118 -10.17 10.79 -4.88
N LEU A 119 -9.92 11.33 -6.06
CA LEU A 119 -10.86 11.39 -7.18
C LEU A 119 -10.41 10.47 -8.32
N PRO A 120 -11.33 9.79 -9.00
CA PRO A 120 -10.95 8.96 -10.15
C PRO A 120 -10.45 9.81 -11.33
N ASP A 121 -9.70 9.18 -12.24
CA ASP A 121 -9.32 9.71 -13.57
C ASP A 121 -8.54 11.03 -13.57
N ASN A 122 -7.71 11.28 -12.56
CA ASN A 122 -6.93 12.51 -12.42
C ASN A 122 -5.41 12.36 -12.65
N ASP A 123 -4.98 11.19 -13.16
CA ASP A 123 -3.57 10.83 -13.41
C ASP A 123 -2.66 10.90 -12.17
N ALA A 124 -3.26 10.82 -10.98
CA ALA A 124 -2.63 10.68 -9.68
C ALA A 124 -3.19 9.42 -9.01
N TYR A 125 -2.49 8.84 -8.04
CA TYR A 125 -2.89 7.56 -7.46
C TYR A 125 -2.65 7.56 -5.95
N TYR A 126 -3.67 7.18 -5.17
CA TYR A 126 -3.46 6.77 -3.79
C TYR A 126 -3.22 5.25 -3.71
N CYS A 127 -2.82 4.74 -2.54
CA CYS A 127 -2.25 3.40 -2.42
C CYS A 127 -3.16 2.27 -2.91
N SER A 128 -4.43 2.27 -2.54
CA SER A 128 -5.37 1.22 -2.94
C SER A 128 -5.90 1.40 -4.37
N GLU A 129 -6.01 2.64 -4.85
CA GLU A 129 -6.34 2.92 -6.24
C GLU A 129 -5.24 2.40 -7.19
N LEU A 130 -3.96 2.59 -6.82
CA LEU A 130 -2.86 1.99 -7.58
C LEU A 130 -3.07 0.47 -7.73
N ILE A 131 -3.43 -0.23 -6.65
CA ILE A 131 -3.68 -1.67 -6.71
C ILE A 131 -4.88 -1.98 -7.62
N GLN A 132 -5.97 -1.22 -7.51
CA GLN A 132 -7.13 -1.38 -8.36
C GLN A 132 -6.78 -1.25 -9.84
N VAL A 133 -6.06 -0.19 -10.21
CA VAL A 133 -5.66 0.09 -11.59
C VAL A 133 -4.72 -0.98 -12.15
N VAL A 134 -3.74 -1.45 -11.36
CA VAL A 134 -2.78 -2.44 -11.89
C VAL A 134 -3.38 -3.84 -12.03
N PHE A 135 -4.39 -4.18 -11.25
CA PHE A 135 -5.13 -5.44 -11.35
C PHE A 135 -6.41 -5.33 -12.21
N ASP A 136 -6.64 -4.15 -12.81
CA ASP A 136 -7.75 -3.90 -13.72
C ASP A 136 -9.12 -4.23 -13.08
N THR A 137 -9.88 -5.16 -13.66
CA THR A 137 -11.25 -5.49 -13.25
C THR A 137 -11.37 -6.37 -11.99
N LEU A 138 -10.25 -6.80 -11.39
CA LEU A 138 -10.29 -7.73 -10.24
C LEU A 138 -10.79 -7.07 -8.95
N PHE A 139 -10.61 -5.76 -8.78
CA PHE A 139 -11.00 -5.03 -7.59
C PHE A 139 -11.95 -3.88 -7.96
N PRO A 140 -13.28 -4.06 -7.81
CA PRO A 140 -14.26 -3.03 -8.16
C PRO A 140 -14.17 -1.83 -7.22
N SER A 141 -14.53 -0.65 -7.72
CA SER A 141 -14.77 0.53 -6.90
C SER A 141 -16.04 0.39 -6.09
N ALA A 142 -16.09 1.07 -4.95
CA ALA A 142 -17.27 1.24 -4.11
C ALA A 142 -17.41 2.71 -3.71
N PRO A 143 -18.61 3.17 -3.33
CA PRO A 143 -18.77 4.51 -2.78
C PRO A 143 -17.89 4.70 -1.55
N MET A 144 -17.01 5.73 -1.58
CA MET A 144 -16.09 6.01 -0.48
C MET A 144 -16.83 6.62 0.71
N ASN A 145 -16.49 6.14 1.91
CA ASN A 145 -16.93 6.69 3.18
C ASN A 145 -15.75 7.33 3.91
N TRP A 146 -15.94 8.56 4.38
CA TRP A 146 -14.93 9.34 5.09
C TRP A 146 -15.19 9.45 6.59
N ARG A 147 -16.33 8.87 7.05
CA ARG A 147 -16.79 8.97 8.42
C ARG A 147 -16.37 7.76 9.24
N ASP A 148 -16.19 8.01 10.54
CA ASP A 148 -15.99 6.93 11.50
C ASP A 148 -17.28 6.10 11.69
N LYS A 149 -17.21 5.11 12.57
CA LYS A 149 -18.34 4.20 12.87
C LYS A 149 -19.51 4.91 13.62
N GLU A 150 -19.27 6.08 14.19
CA GLU A 150 -20.28 6.95 14.80
C GLU A 150 -20.90 7.93 13.79
N GLY A 151 -20.45 7.91 12.52
CA GLY A 151 -20.90 8.82 11.46
C GLY A 151 -20.26 10.21 11.51
N LYS A 152 -19.23 10.42 12.34
CA LYS A 152 -18.50 11.68 12.46
C LYS A 152 -17.37 11.72 11.42
N LEU A 153 -17.17 12.88 10.80
CA LEU A 153 -16.00 13.14 9.96
C LEU A 153 -14.77 13.34 10.85
N PRO A 154 -13.70 12.53 10.74
CA PRO A 154 -12.45 12.76 11.46
C PRO A 154 -11.85 14.14 11.15
N GLU A 155 -11.32 14.82 12.17
CA GLU A 155 -10.75 16.16 12.05
C GLU A 155 -9.66 16.26 10.98
N TYR A 156 -8.88 15.20 10.81
CA TYR A 156 -7.87 15.13 9.76
C TYR A 156 -8.48 15.35 8.37
N TRP A 157 -9.59 14.67 8.03
CA TRP A 157 -10.23 14.80 6.72
C TRP A 157 -10.87 16.15 6.52
N GLU A 158 -11.51 16.70 7.57
CA GLU A 158 -12.07 18.04 7.51
C GLU A 158 -10.99 19.09 7.16
N LYS A 159 -9.86 19.03 7.85
CA LYS A 159 -8.72 19.91 7.60
C LYS A 159 -8.10 19.66 6.22
N HIS A 160 -7.88 18.42 5.85
CA HIS A 160 -7.26 18.02 4.59
C HIS A 160 -8.03 18.57 3.37
N PHE A 161 -9.34 18.32 3.28
CA PHE A 161 -10.14 18.78 2.16
C PHE A 161 -10.37 20.31 2.17
N LYS A 162 -10.41 20.91 3.34
CA LYS A 162 -10.42 22.38 3.46
C LYS A 162 -9.14 23.01 2.91
N GLU A 163 -7.97 22.43 3.20
CA GLU A 163 -6.68 22.89 2.65
C GLU A 163 -6.60 22.72 1.14
N LEU A 164 -7.23 21.68 0.57
CA LEU A 164 -7.36 21.50 -0.87
C LEU A 164 -8.41 22.43 -1.52
N GLY A 165 -9.20 23.15 -0.73
CA GLY A 165 -10.25 24.03 -1.25
C GLY A 165 -11.41 23.27 -1.90
N MET A 166 -11.67 22.04 -1.48
CA MET A 166 -12.71 21.18 -2.07
C MET A 166 -13.60 20.53 -0.98
N PRO A 167 -14.84 20.16 -1.31
CA PRO A 167 -15.68 19.38 -0.40
C PRO A 167 -15.10 17.97 -0.21
N VAL A 168 -15.45 17.32 0.91
CA VAL A 168 -15.17 15.91 1.12
C VAL A 168 -15.87 15.10 0.01
N PRO A 169 -15.14 14.24 -0.74
CA PRO A 169 -15.70 13.48 -1.86
C PRO A 169 -16.50 12.24 -1.36
N GLU A 170 -17.52 12.47 -0.55
CA GLU A 170 -18.39 11.46 0.02
C GLU A 170 -19.15 10.72 -1.08
N GLY A 171 -19.11 9.39 -1.07
CA GLY A 171 -19.83 8.56 -2.05
C GLY A 171 -19.20 8.51 -3.45
N VAL A 172 -18.11 9.22 -3.70
CA VAL A 172 -17.37 9.09 -4.96
C VAL A 172 -16.82 7.66 -5.07
N PRO A 173 -16.93 7.01 -6.24
CA PRO A 173 -16.37 5.67 -6.44
C PRO A 173 -14.87 5.64 -6.19
N GLY A 174 -14.41 4.72 -5.37
CA GLY A 174 -13.00 4.55 -5.03
C GLY A 174 -12.76 3.23 -4.32
N THR A 175 -11.65 3.13 -3.62
CA THR A 175 -11.24 1.94 -2.89
C THR A 175 -10.46 2.31 -1.63
N ASN A 176 -10.35 1.39 -0.67
CA ASN A 176 -9.50 1.54 0.49
C ASN A 176 -8.81 0.22 0.83
N PRO A 177 -7.69 0.25 1.57
CA PRO A 177 -6.92 -0.95 1.87
C PRO A 177 -7.71 -2.01 2.65
N THR A 178 -8.58 -1.61 3.58
CA THR A 178 -9.34 -2.57 4.38
C THR A 178 -10.34 -3.34 3.52
N ASP A 179 -11.07 -2.67 2.63
CA ASP A 179 -12.04 -3.35 1.76
C ASP A 179 -11.35 -4.21 0.70
N LEU A 180 -10.21 -3.76 0.16
CA LEU A 180 -9.38 -4.62 -0.69
C LEU A 180 -8.99 -5.91 0.01
N SER A 181 -8.57 -5.84 1.28
CA SER A 181 -8.15 -7.02 2.04
C SER A 181 -9.26 -8.05 2.28
N ARG A 182 -10.52 -7.61 2.21
CA ARG A 182 -11.73 -8.45 2.36
C ARG A 182 -12.18 -9.10 1.06
N SER A 183 -11.52 -8.80 -0.06
CA SER A 183 -11.85 -9.41 -1.33
C SER A 183 -11.77 -10.94 -1.24
N PRO A 184 -12.79 -11.68 -1.72
CA PRO A 184 -12.75 -13.15 -1.77
C PRO A 184 -11.67 -13.69 -2.70
N LEU A 185 -11.08 -12.82 -3.54
CA LEU A 185 -9.97 -13.15 -4.42
C LEU A 185 -8.62 -13.16 -3.68
N LEU A 186 -8.57 -12.71 -2.43
CA LEU A 186 -7.36 -12.65 -1.63
C LEU A 186 -7.38 -13.64 -0.48
N ARG A 187 -6.24 -14.26 -0.21
CA ARG A 187 -6.01 -15.00 1.03
C ARG A 187 -4.79 -14.45 1.77
N LYS A 188 -4.90 -14.37 3.07
CA LYS A 188 -3.78 -14.04 3.96
C LYS A 188 -2.81 -15.23 4.00
N LEU A 189 -1.50 -14.95 3.99
CA LEU A 189 -0.43 -15.94 4.07
C LEU A 189 0.05 -16.18 5.48
#